data_d1d39a40f7b2904720ee6e0f064867da
#
_entry.id   d1d39a40f7b2904720ee6e0f064867da
#
_cell.length_a   1.000
_cell.length_b   1.000
_cell.length_c   1.000
_cell.angle_alpha   90.00
_cell.angle_beta   90.00
_cell.angle_gamma   90.00
#
_symmetry.space_group_name_H-M   'P 1'
#
loop_
_entity.id
_entity.type
_entity.pdbx_description
1 polymer ?
#
loop_
_entity_poly.entity_id
_entity_poly.type
_entity_poly.pdbx_seq_one_letter_code
_entity_poly.pdbx_strand_id
1 'polypeptide(L)'
;MTRTRKNAKGFTLVEVIAASIILCGVVMIAGAIGTRSLVGARLDRRYEAAASLADKQLSLIEYIGIDSIVEMGGLDGDFDDSGDAYHWEIATEYQEIDNLYLVTITVTWVDAGHPYNFVADTMFDGTTQTTDSTGTSTATAQSG
;
A
#
# COMPACT_ATOMS: atom_id res chain seq x y z
N MET A 1 -35.15 28.69 -63.73
CA MET A 1 -34.69 28.21 -62.39
C MET A 1 -34.82 26.71 -62.34
N THR A 2 -33.75 25.99 -62.60
CA THR A 2 -33.65 24.52 -62.62
C THR A 2 -33.24 24.04 -61.24
N ARG A 3 -34.12 23.40 -60.51
CA ARG A 3 -33.91 22.86 -59.18
C ARG A 3 -33.26 21.47 -59.32
N THR A 4 -31.97 21.38 -59.06
CA THR A 4 -31.20 20.13 -59.09
C THR A 4 -31.67 19.26 -57.89
N ARG A 5 -32.38 18.17 -58.18
CA ARG A 5 -32.75 17.14 -57.19
C ARG A 5 -31.44 16.40 -56.80
N LYS A 6 -30.96 16.59 -55.56
CA LYS A 6 -29.92 15.75 -54.98
C LYS A 6 -30.52 14.34 -54.76
N ASN A 7 -29.94 13.35 -55.45
CA ASN A 7 -30.27 11.95 -55.20
C ASN A 7 -29.83 11.59 -53.81
N ALA A 8 -30.77 11.41 -52.89
CA ALA A 8 -30.52 10.81 -51.60
C ALA A 8 -30.24 9.30 -51.84
N LYS A 9 -29.02 8.87 -51.68
CA LYS A 9 -28.65 7.44 -51.65
C LYS A 9 -29.23 6.84 -50.39
N GLY A 10 -30.20 5.94 -50.50
CA GLY A 10 -30.75 5.17 -49.39
C GLY A 10 -29.73 4.11 -48.95
N PHE A 11 -29.66 3.82 -47.64
CA PHE A 11 -28.87 2.73 -47.10
C PHE A 11 -29.38 1.38 -47.62
N THR A 12 -28.49 0.50 -48.03
CA THR A 12 -28.83 -0.86 -48.41
C THR A 12 -29.02 -1.74 -47.18
N LEU A 13 -29.91 -2.75 -47.25
CA LEU A 13 -30.12 -3.70 -46.15
C LEU A 13 -28.81 -4.39 -45.68
N VAL A 14 -27.94 -4.68 -46.64
CA VAL A 14 -26.64 -5.30 -46.39
C VAL A 14 -25.71 -4.38 -45.56
N GLU A 15 -25.73 -3.09 -45.83
CA GLU A 15 -24.94 -2.08 -45.11
C GLU A 15 -25.38 -1.94 -43.66
N VAL A 16 -26.72 -2.00 -43.42
CA VAL A 16 -27.30 -1.98 -42.06
C VAL A 16 -26.88 -3.24 -41.28
N ILE A 17 -26.90 -4.41 -41.90
CA ILE A 17 -26.50 -5.66 -41.28
C ILE A 17 -24.99 -5.62 -40.95
N ALA A 18 -24.16 -5.20 -41.91
CA ALA A 18 -22.72 -5.09 -41.68
C ALA A 18 -22.39 -4.10 -40.57
N ALA A 19 -23.00 -2.93 -40.55
CA ALA A 19 -22.84 -1.94 -39.49
C ALA A 19 -23.26 -2.48 -38.13
N SER A 20 -24.37 -3.22 -38.05
CA SER A 20 -24.83 -3.83 -36.80
C SER A 20 -23.85 -4.85 -36.22
N ILE A 21 -23.23 -5.71 -37.06
CA ILE A 21 -22.23 -6.69 -36.63
C ILE A 21 -21.01 -5.98 -36.08
N ILE A 22 -20.50 -4.94 -36.76
CA ILE A 22 -19.35 -4.17 -36.30
C ILE A 22 -19.68 -3.47 -34.96
N LEU A 23 -20.85 -2.85 -34.86
CA LEU A 23 -21.27 -2.15 -33.65
C LEU A 23 -21.38 -3.12 -32.44
N CYS A 24 -21.98 -4.30 -32.62
CA CYS A 24 -22.05 -5.32 -31.57
C CYS A 24 -20.66 -5.76 -31.12
N GLY A 25 -19.72 -5.97 -32.05
CA GLY A 25 -18.34 -6.33 -31.76
C GLY A 25 -17.64 -5.26 -30.91
N VAL A 26 -17.78 -3.99 -31.24
CA VAL A 26 -17.20 -2.88 -30.49
C VAL A 26 -17.77 -2.77 -29.07
N VAL A 27 -19.08 -2.93 -28.91
CA VAL A 27 -19.74 -2.89 -27.60
C VAL A 27 -19.26 -4.04 -26.69
N MET A 28 -19.10 -5.24 -27.22
CA MET A 28 -18.55 -6.38 -26.46
C MET A 28 -17.13 -6.13 -25.98
N ILE A 29 -16.27 -5.59 -26.85
CA ILE A 29 -14.86 -5.29 -26.50
C ILE A 29 -14.80 -4.18 -25.44
N ALA A 30 -15.57 -3.11 -25.60
CA ALA A 30 -15.62 -2.00 -24.66
C ALA A 30 -16.11 -2.46 -23.27
N GLY A 31 -17.12 -3.34 -23.21
CA GLY A 31 -17.62 -3.92 -21.98
C GLY A 31 -16.56 -4.77 -21.25
N ALA A 32 -15.78 -5.57 -21.98
CA ALA A 32 -14.72 -6.40 -21.41
C ALA A 32 -13.56 -5.57 -20.82
N ILE A 33 -13.22 -4.44 -21.42
CA ILE A 33 -12.21 -3.51 -20.91
C ILE A 33 -12.71 -2.83 -19.63
N GLY A 34 -13.96 -2.38 -19.61
CA GLY A 34 -14.56 -1.71 -18.46
C GLY A 34 -14.57 -2.57 -17.19
N THR A 35 -14.92 -3.84 -17.31
CA THR A 35 -14.92 -4.76 -16.14
C THR A 35 -13.52 -5.02 -15.59
N ARG A 36 -12.50 -5.17 -16.43
CA ARG A 36 -11.11 -5.34 -16.00
C ARG A 36 -10.59 -4.11 -15.25
N SER A 37 -10.91 -2.91 -15.71
CA SER A 37 -10.52 -1.67 -15.06
C SER A 37 -11.13 -1.53 -13.66
N LEU A 38 -12.36 -1.95 -13.45
CA LEU A 38 -13.02 -1.89 -12.14
C LEU A 38 -12.40 -2.85 -11.14
N VAL A 39 -12.03 -4.06 -11.57
CA VAL A 39 -11.35 -5.04 -10.72
C VAL A 39 -9.96 -4.55 -10.32
N GLY A 40 -9.19 -3.98 -11.28
CA GLY A 40 -7.89 -3.38 -11.00
C GLY A 40 -7.96 -2.25 -9.98
N ALA A 41 -8.88 -1.29 -10.19
CA ALA A 41 -9.05 -0.16 -9.29
C ALA A 41 -9.46 -0.56 -7.85
N ARG A 42 -10.16 -1.68 -7.70
CA ARG A 42 -10.50 -2.22 -6.38
C ARG A 42 -9.28 -2.78 -5.66
N LEU A 43 -8.46 -3.53 -6.38
CA LEU A 43 -7.23 -4.11 -5.85
C LEU A 43 -6.22 -3.01 -5.47
N ASP A 44 -6.07 -1.98 -6.31
CA ASP A 44 -5.20 -0.83 -6.06
C ASP A 44 -5.57 -0.11 -4.74
N ARG A 45 -6.86 0.07 -4.46
CA ARG A 45 -7.33 0.66 -3.19
C ARG A 45 -6.95 -0.18 -1.97
N ARG A 46 -6.97 -1.50 -2.09
CA ARG A 46 -6.57 -2.41 -1.00
C ARG A 46 -5.07 -2.35 -0.74
N TYR A 47 -4.26 -2.26 -1.79
CA TYR A 47 -2.83 -2.01 -1.65
C TYR A 47 -2.54 -0.66 -1.02
N GLU A 48 -3.28 0.38 -1.39
CA GLU A 48 -3.16 1.72 -0.78
C GLU A 48 -3.53 1.71 0.71
N ALA A 49 -4.59 1.00 1.09
CA ALA A 49 -4.96 0.80 2.49
C ALA A 49 -3.89 0.04 3.27
N ALA A 50 -3.35 -1.06 2.71
CA ALA A 50 -2.28 -1.83 3.32
C ALA A 50 -1.00 -1.00 3.49
N ALA A 51 -0.62 -0.21 2.48
CA ALA A 51 0.53 0.70 2.55
C ALA A 51 0.33 1.78 3.62
N SER A 52 -0.87 2.37 3.70
CA SER A 52 -1.21 3.36 4.74
C SER A 52 -1.17 2.75 6.15
N LEU A 53 -1.59 1.49 6.30
CA LEU A 53 -1.50 0.77 7.58
C LEU A 53 -0.04 0.53 7.96
N ALA A 54 0.79 0.08 7.01
CA ALA A 54 2.22 -0.11 7.23
C ALA A 54 2.89 1.20 7.66
N ASP A 55 2.62 2.31 6.99
CA ASP A 55 3.16 3.62 7.31
C ASP A 55 2.78 4.08 8.73
N LYS A 56 1.53 3.86 9.15
CA LYS A 56 1.09 4.14 10.52
C LYS A 56 1.84 3.32 11.56
N GLN A 57 2.08 2.03 11.30
CA GLN A 57 2.81 1.17 12.23
C GLN A 57 4.29 1.55 12.29
N LEU A 58 4.91 1.87 11.16
CA LEU A 58 6.29 2.35 11.12
C LEU A 58 6.45 3.68 11.86
N SER A 59 5.52 4.62 11.69
CA SER A 59 5.50 5.88 12.45
C SER A 59 5.32 5.66 13.96
N LEU A 60 4.58 4.63 14.36
CA LEU A 60 4.43 4.26 15.76
C LEU A 60 5.75 3.73 16.32
N ILE A 61 6.47 2.91 15.56
CA ILE A 61 7.81 2.40 15.94
C ILE A 61 8.79 3.56 16.13
N GLU A 62 8.78 4.53 15.21
CA GLU A 62 9.61 5.73 15.31
C GLU A 62 9.33 6.53 16.58
N TYR A 63 8.06 6.61 16.98
CA TYR A 63 7.65 7.34 18.19
C TYR A 63 7.99 6.59 19.49
N ILE A 64 7.80 5.27 19.53
CA ILE A 64 8.03 4.43 20.72
C ILE A 64 9.53 4.09 20.89
N GLY A 65 10.25 3.99 19.79
CA GLY A 65 11.62 3.52 19.70
C GLY A 65 11.73 2.02 19.40
N ILE A 66 12.70 1.67 18.55
CA ILE A 66 12.90 0.29 18.09
C ILE A 66 13.27 -0.66 19.24
N ASP A 67 13.99 -0.17 20.25
CA ASP A 67 14.44 -0.98 21.39
C ASP A 67 13.25 -1.62 22.12
N SER A 68 12.14 -0.87 22.29
CA SER A 68 10.93 -1.38 22.93
C SER A 68 10.27 -2.49 22.11
N ILE A 69 10.32 -2.41 20.78
CA ILE A 69 9.75 -3.42 19.87
C ILE A 69 10.59 -4.70 19.90
N VAL A 70 11.93 -4.55 19.94
CA VAL A 70 12.86 -5.68 20.05
C VAL A 70 12.67 -6.43 21.37
N GLU A 71 12.48 -5.72 22.48
CA GLU A 71 12.20 -6.33 23.79
C GLU A 71 10.87 -7.11 23.81
N MET A 72 9.86 -6.64 23.07
CA MET A 72 8.58 -7.34 22.94
C MET A 72 8.63 -8.58 22.03
N GLY A 73 9.72 -8.74 21.25
CA GLY A 73 9.95 -9.91 20.39
C GLY A 73 9.16 -9.88 19.07
N GLY A 74 8.78 -8.71 18.62
CA GLY A 74 7.93 -8.49 17.45
C GLY A 74 6.52 -8.05 17.83
N LEU A 75 5.78 -7.55 16.88
CA LEU A 75 4.40 -7.13 17.05
C LEU A 75 3.57 -7.65 15.87
N ASP A 76 2.37 -8.09 16.17
CA ASP A 76 1.37 -8.46 15.19
C ASP A 76 -0.01 -7.97 15.61
N GLY A 77 -0.93 -7.91 14.68
CA GLY A 77 -2.29 -7.51 14.97
C GLY A 77 -3.21 -7.54 13.76
N ASP A 78 -4.47 -7.34 14.06
CA ASP A 78 -5.52 -7.29 13.05
C ASP A 78 -6.07 -5.87 12.94
N PHE A 79 -6.43 -5.48 11.73
CA PHE A 79 -7.09 -4.23 11.43
C PHE A 79 -8.27 -4.48 10.51
N ASP A 80 -9.43 -3.97 10.87
CA ASP A 80 -10.65 -4.05 10.07
C ASP A 80 -10.97 -2.66 9.52
N ASP A 81 -10.99 -2.54 8.20
CA ASP A 81 -11.38 -1.31 7.51
C ASP A 81 -12.55 -1.61 6.58
N SER A 82 -13.71 -1.05 6.91
CA SER A 82 -14.92 -1.12 6.08
C SER A 82 -15.36 -2.54 5.70
N GLY A 83 -15.06 -3.55 6.58
CA GLY A 83 -15.37 -4.96 6.35
C GLY A 83 -14.28 -5.76 5.63
N ASP A 84 -13.12 -5.16 5.40
CA ASP A 84 -11.92 -5.85 4.92
C ASP A 84 -10.96 -6.04 6.11
N ALA A 85 -10.65 -7.32 6.42
CA ALA A 85 -9.71 -7.67 7.48
C ALA A 85 -8.28 -7.71 6.94
N TYR A 86 -7.38 -7.00 7.61
CA TYR A 86 -5.95 -6.99 7.35
C TYR A 86 -5.23 -7.53 8.58
N HIS A 87 -4.29 -8.43 8.36
CA HIS A 87 -3.36 -8.88 9.38
C HIS A 87 -1.98 -8.29 9.13
N TRP A 88 -1.36 -7.70 10.13
CA TRP A 88 -0.03 -7.12 10.02
C TRP A 88 0.92 -7.76 11.02
N GLU A 89 2.16 -7.92 10.62
CA GLU A 89 3.25 -8.50 11.40
C GLU A 89 4.51 -7.65 11.21
N ILE A 90 5.22 -7.37 12.31
CA ILE A 90 6.49 -6.66 12.31
C ILE A 90 7.57 -7.61 12.78
N ALA A 91 8.59 -7.81 11.94
CA ALA A 91 9.80 -8.51 12.25
C ALA A 91 10.97 -7.52 12.34
N THR A 92 11.88 -7.75 13.28
CA THR A 92 13.08 -6.93 13.48
C THR A 92 14.33 -7.80 13.37
N GLU A 93 15.33 -7.34 12.63
CA GLU A 93 16.62 -8.01 12.47
C GLU A 93 17.77 -7.05 12.73
N TYR A 94 18.66 -7.40 13.65
CA TYR A 94 19.86 -6.62 13.96
C TYR A 94 20.91 -6.76 12.87
N GLN A 95 21.42 -5.65 12.35
CA GLN A 95 22.34 -5.64 11.21
C GLN A 95 23.84 -5.70 11.58
N GLU A 96 24.18 -5.82 12.88
CA GLU A 96 25.56 -5.85 13.39
C GLU A 96 26.39 -4.59 13.06
N ILE A 97 25.75 -3.50 12.63
CA ILE A 97 26.39 -2.24 12.27
C ILE A 97 25.70 -1.11 13.04
N ASP A 98 26.46 -0.35 13.81
CA ASP A 98 26.05 0.92 14.45
C ASP A 98 24.67 0.90 15.15
N ASN A 99 24.32 -0.22 15.79
CA ASN A 99 23.01 -0.39 16.45
C ASN A 99 21.80 -0.29 15.50
N LEU A 100 21.99 -0.65 14.23
CA LEU A 100 20.99 -0.57 13.18
C LEU A 100 20.11 -1.83 13.13
N TYR A 101 18.82 -1.64 13.07
CA TYR A 101 17.83 -2.69 12.93
C TYR A 101 17.10 -2.57 11.61
N LEU A 102 17.00 -3.68 10.86
CA LEU A 102 16.08 -3.82 9.75
C LEU A 102 14.71 -4.17 10.32
N VAL A 103 13.73 -3.38 10.00
CA VAL A 103 12.32 -3.59 10.35
C VAL A 103 11.55 -3.93 9.10
N THR A 104 10.99 -5.13 9.07
CA THR A 104 10.11 -5.60 8.00
C THR A 104 8.69 -5.63 8.50
N ILE A 105 7.79 -4.89 7.86
CA ILE A 105 6.35 -4.99 8.08
C ILE A 105 5.69 -5.74 6.93
N THR A 106 4.92 -6.75 7.28
CA THR A 106 4.12 -7.53 6.33
C THR A 106 2.65 -7.33 6.64
N VAL A 107 1.89 -6.85 5.67
CA VAL A 107 0.43 -6.73 5.77
C VAL A 107 -0.21 -7.72 4.82
N THR A 108 -1.09 -8.58 5.33
CA THR A 108 -1.77 -9.63 4.55
C THR A 108 -3.28 -9.42 4.57
N TRP A 109 -3.94 -9.72 3.47
CA TRP A 109 -5.41 -9.72 3.37
C TRP A 109 -5.88 -10.76 2.35
N VAL A 110 -7.19 -11.02 2.34
CA VAL A 110 -7.82 -11.93 1.37
C VAL A 110 -8.80 -11.13 0.52
N ASP A 111 -8.68 -11.22 -0.80
CA ASP A 111 -9.64 -10.67 -1.76
C ASP A 111 -10.17 -11.76 -2.70
N ALA A 112 -11.48 -11.89 -2.80
CA ALA A 112 -12.16 -12.90 -3.61
C ALA A 112 -11.62 -14.34 -3.38
N GLY A 113 -11.21 -14.68 -2.15
CA GLY A 113 -10.65 -15.97 -1.78
C GLY A 113 -9.16 -16.14 -2.13
N HIS A 114 -8.49 -15.12 -2.62
CA HIS A 114 -7.05 -15.12 -2.90
C HIS A 114 -6.30 -14.31 -1.84
N PRO A 115 -5.22 -14.87 -1.26
CA PRO A 115 -4.36 -14.13 -0.33
C PRO A 115 -3.46 -13.16 -1.09
N TYR A 116 -3.31 -11.97 -0.54
CA TYR A 116 -2.41 -10.92 -0.99
C TYR A 116 -1.55 -10.45 0.17
N ASN A 117 -0.41 -9.90 -0.12
CA ASN A 117 0.47 -9.29 0.88
C ASN A 117 1.12 -8.01 0.34
N PHE A 118 1.42 -7.12 1.26
CA PHE A 118 2.25 -5.94 1.07
C PHE A 118 3.41 -6.02 2.08
N VAL A 119 4.63 -5.82 1.62
CA VAL A 119 5.84 -5.85 2.46
C VAL A 119 6.59 -4.53 2.30
N ALA A 120 6.98 -3.95 3.42
CA ALA A 120 7.82 -2.76 3.44
C ALA A 120 8.98 -2.98 4.42
N ASP A 121 10.18 -2.63 3.99
CA ASP A 121 11.41 -2.71 4.78
C ASP A 121 11.91 -1.30 5.06
N THR A 122 12.36 -1.07 6.28
CA THR A 122 13.00 0.17 6.67
C THR A 122 14.08 -0.09 7.71
N MET A 123 14.97 0.88 7.91
CA MET A 123 16.05 0.77 8.91
C MET A 123 15.81 1.80 10.01
N PHE A 124 15.93 1.33 11.25
CA PHE A 124 15.86 2.16 12.43
C PHE A 124 17.17 2.07 13.21
N ASP A 125 17.60 3.22 13.72
CA ASP A 125 18.74 3.31 14.63
C ASP A 125 18.23 3.10 16.07
N GLY A 126 18.77 2.09 16.74
CA GLY A 126 18.51 1.86 18.16
C GLY A 126 19.20 2.94 18.99
N THR A 127 18.56 3.39 20.06
CA THR A 127 19.16 4.33 20.98
C THR A 127 20.40 3.70 21.63
N THR A 128 21.59 4.18 21.27
CA THR A 128 22.76 3.99 22.12
C THR A 128 22.44 4.66 23.44
N GLN A 129 22.20 3.87 24.49
CA GLN A 129 22.21 4.41 25.85
C GLN A 129 23.60 4.96 26.09
N THR A 130 23.79 6.23 25.81
CA THR A 130 24.91 6.99 26.34
C THR A 130 24.67 7.01 27.84
N THR A 131 25.29 6.09 28.55
CA THR A 131 25.49 6.18 30.00
C THR A 131 26.29 7.44 30.21
N ASP A 132 25.59 8.54 30.37
CA ASP A 132 26.15 9.80 30.82
C ASP A 132 26.50 9.54 32.28
N SER A 133 27.75 8.99 32.49
CA SER A 133 28.38 8.90 33.78
C SER A 133 28.73 10.33 34.17
N THR A 134 27.72 11.02 34.71
CA THR A 134 27.90 12.29 35.41
C THR A 134 28.88 12.06 36.53
N GLY A 135 30.14 12.34 36.22
CA GLY A 135 31.19 12.39 37.21
C GLY A 135 30.83 13.43 38.27
N THR A 136 30.40 12.95 39.40
CA THR A 136 30.25 13.76 40.63
C THR A 136 31.62 14.29 41.00
N SER A 137 31.91 15.51 40.57
CA SER A 137 33.05 16.29 41.00
C SER A 137 32.81 16.75 42.43
N THR A 138 33.30 16.00 43.39
CA THR A 138 33.30 16.38 44.80
C THR A 138 34.29 17.54 44.97
N ALA A 139 33.80 18.75 44.97
CA ALA A 139 34.57 19.93 45.36
C ALA A 139 34.81 19.88 46.87
N THR A 140 35.98 19.51 47.27
CA THR A 140 36.45 19.63 48.65
C THR A 140 36.72 21.09 48.95
N ALA A 141 35.83 21.74 49.65
CA ALA A 141 36.08 23.05 50.24
C ALA A 141 37.04 22.88 51.43
N GLN A 142 38.22 23.37 51.29
CA GLN A 142 39.20 23.45 52.36
C GLN A 142 39.12 24.87 52.95
N SER A 143 38.57 24.93 54.15
CA SER A 143 38.66 26.12 55.00
C SER A 143 39.96 26.06 55.80
N GLY A 144 40.79 27.08 55.63
CA GLY A 144 41.92 27.43 56.47
C GLY A 144 41.79 28.84 56.95
#